data_1de441ae2efb98a614dac8c5df336034
#
_entry.id   1de441ae2efb98a614dac8c5df336034
#
_cell.length_a   1.000
_cell.length_b   1.000
_cell.length_c   1.000
_cell.angle_alpha   90.00
_cell.angle_beta   90.00
_cell.angle_gamma   90.00
#
_symmetry.space_group_name_H-M   'P 1'
#
loop_
_entity.id
_entity.type
_entity.pdbx_description
1 polymer ?
#
loop_
_entity_poly.entity_id
_entity_poly.type
_entity_poly.pdbx_seq_one_letter_code
_entity_poly.pdbx_strand_id
1 'polypeptide(L)'
;YISVTVKARGNGTVHLGPIHKRWSRLDMGQFLLGGSRFVDSQRQEFIYYFHPGDMKPPLNVYFSGYRTAEGFEGYYMMKRMNAPFLLIGDPRVEGGSFYIGSSEYEQGIINVIDETLEKLNFKSHELILSGLSMGSFGALYYGAQLNPQAIIVGKPLVNIGTIAEHMRLLRPEEFGTALDVLVSNEGDTS
;
A
#
# COMPACT_ATOMS: atom_id res chain seq x y z
N TYR A 1 28.20 0.32 0.32
CA TYR A 1 28.20 -1.07 -0.14
C TYR A 1 27.26 -1.86 0.77
N ILE A 2 26.39 -2.69 0.16
CA ILE A 2 25.50 -3.60 0.90
C ILE A 2 26.00 -5.01 0.64
N SER A 3 26.23 -5.80 1.69
CA SER A 3 26.52 -7.22 1.61
C SER A 3 25.38 -8.02 2.20
N VAL A 4 24.88 -9.00 1.44
CA VAL A 4 23.82 -9.91 1.90
C VAL A 4 24.44 -11.30 2.06
N THR A 5 24.39 -11.84 3.28
CA THR A 5 24.84 -13.20 3.58
C THR A 5 23.65 -14.06 3.94
N VAL A 6 23.46 -15.17 3.22
CA VAL A 6 22.42 -16.15 3.52
C VAL A 6 23.06 -17.38 4.14
N LYS A 7 22.55 -17.80 5.31
CA LYS A 7 22.98 -19.03 5.99
C LYS A 7 21.76 -19.95 6.14
N ALA A 8 21.81 -21.14 5.54
CA ALA A 8 20.76 -22.13 5.62
C ALA A 8 21.29 -23.43 6.25
N ARG A 9 20.40 -24.17 6.93
CA ARG A 9 20.65 -25.53 7.46
C ARG A 9 19.49 -26.45 7.07
N GLY A 10 19.83 -27.67 6.64
CA GLY A 10 18.87 -28.69 6.28
C GLY A 10 19.14 -29.25 4.87
N ASN A 11 18.30 -30.20 4.44
CA ASN A 11 18.32 -30.75 3.09
C ASN A 11 17.22 -30.08 2.27
N GLY A 12 17.59 -29.41 1.18
CA GLY A 12 16.65 -28.71 0.32
C GLY A 12 17.37 -27.88 -0.75
N THR A 13 16.61 -27.27 -1.63
CA THR A 13 17.11 -26.39 -2.68
C THR A 13 16.84 -24.92 -2.29
N VAL A 14 17.86 -24.08 -2.36
CA VAL A 14 17.71 -22.65 -2.17
C VAL A 14 17.61 -21.99 -3.55
N HIS A 15 16.51 -21.31 -3.82
CA HIS A 15 16.32 -20.53 -5.03
C HIS A 15 16.62 -19.06 -4.72
N LEU A 16 17.65 -18.51 -5.36
CA LEU A 16 17.95 -17.08 -5.29
C LEU A 16 17.31 -16.41 -6.50
N GLY A 17 16.37 -15.53 -6.23
CA GLY A 17 15.74 -14.68 -7.24
C GLY A 17 16.60 -13.48 -7.62
N PRO A 18 16.16 -12.66 -8.58
CA PRO A 18 16.86 -11.45 -8.95
C PRO A 18 16.95 -10.48 -7.76
N ILE A 19 18.11 -9.83 -7.64
CA ILE A 19 18.33 -8.82 -6.59
C ILE A 19 17.65 -7.53 -7.05
N HIS A 20 16.58 -7.14 -6.38
CA HIS A 20 15.96 -5.83 -6.56
C HIS A 20 16.63 -4.82 -5.63
N LYS A 21 17.28 -3.83 -6.19
CA LYS A 21 17.78 -2.68 -5.42
C LYS A 21 16.67 -1.64 -5.33
N ARG A 22 16.08 -1.51 -4.16
CA ARG A 22 15.18 -0.41 -3.84
C ARG A 22 15.72 0.34 -2.63
N TRP A 23 15.65 1.66 -2.68
CA TRP A 23 15.97 2.47 -1.52
C TRP A 23 14.77 2.40 -0.57
N SER A 24 14.90 1.63 0.49
CA SER A 24 13.92 1.64 1.58
C SER A 24 14.24 2.81 2.49
N ARG A 25 13.36 3.81 2.50
CA ARG A 25 13.30 4.82 3.55
C ARG A 25 12.07 4.52 4.41
N LEU A 26 12.17 3.49 5.19
CA LEU A 26 11.33 3.40 6.37
C LEU A 26 11.67 4.59 7.23
N ASP A 27 10.66 5.21 7.78
CA ASP A 27 10.78 6.41 8.60
C ASP A 27 12.08 6.39 9.40
N MET A 28 13.05 7.25 9.01
CA MET A 28 14.41 7.28 9.53
C MET A 28 15.31 6.05 9.25
N GLY A 29 15.00 5.25 8.22
CA GLY A 29 15.84 4.11 7.80
C GLY A 29 15.66 2.83 8.63
N GLN A 30 14.65 2.76 9.48
CA GLN A 30 14.33 1.55 10.24
C GLN A 30 13.32 0.67 9.51
N PHE A 31 13.63 -0.61 9.33
CA PHE A 31 12.67 -1.59 8.85
C PHE A 31 11.61 -1.85 9.91
N LEU A 32 10.33 -1.80 9.55
CA LEU A 32 9.27 -2.28 10.40
C LEU A 32 9.29 -3.80 10.39
N LEU A 33 9.76 -4.38 11.49
CA LEU A 33 9.74 -5.84 11.67
C LEU A 33 8.30 -6.34 11.66
N GLY A 34 8.02 -7.35 10.85
CA GLY A 34 6.67 -7.93 10.71
C GLY A 34 5.85 -7.36 9.55
N GLY A 35 6.45 -6.51 8.71
CA GLY A 35 5.86 -6.13 7.44
C GLY A 35 5.77 -7.33 6.48
N SER A 36 4.73 -7.34 5.67
CA SER A 36 4.42 -8.39 4.69
C SER A 36 4.28 -7.79 3.30
N ARG A 37 4.29 -8.68 2.31
CA ARG A 37 4.12 -8.31 0.90
C ARG A 37 3.10 -9.25 0.27
N PHE A 38 2.20 -8.69 -0.52
CA PHE A 38 1.36 -9.42 -1.45
C PHE A 38 1.93 -9.27 -2.87
N VAL A 39 1.85 -10.31 -3.67
CA VAL A 39 2.25 -10.30 -5.09
C VAL A 39 1.23 -11.12 -5.86
N ASP A 40 0.65 -10.54 -6.90
CA ASP A 40 -0.30 -11.23 -7.77
C ASP A 40 0.38 -12.05 -8.88
N SER A 41 -0.41 -12.71 -9.71
CA SER A 41 0.06 -13.51 -10.84
C SER A 41 0.76 -12.68 -11.92
N GLN A 42 0.46 -11.38 -12.02
CA GLN A 42 1.10 -10.42 -12.94
C GLN A 42 2.32 -9.72 -12.33
N ARG A 43 2.76 -10.16 -11.13
CA ARG A 43 3.86 -9.56 -10.36
C ARG A 43 3.60 -8.13 -9.89
N GLN A 44 2.35 -7.71 -9.82
CA GLN A 44 2.00 -6.47 -9.14
C GLN A 44 2.03 -6.73 -7.63
N GLU A 45 2.55 -5.77 -6.89
CA GLU A 45 2.79 -5.96 -5.46
C GLU A 45 2.33 -4.76 -4.63
N PHE A 46 1.89 -5.03 -3.41
CA PHE A 46 1.77 -4.05 -2.36
C PHE A 46 2.42 -4.58 -1.08
N ILE A 47 2.81 -3.66 -0.22
CA ILE A 47 3.36 -3.97 1.10
C ILE A 47 2.35 -3.59 2.17
N TYR A 48 2.32 -4.33 3.27
CA TYR A 48 1.45 -4.03 4.39
C TYR A 48 2.09 -4.39 5.73
N TYR A 49 1.66 -3.69 6.77
CA TYR A 49 2.14 -3.88 8.14
C TYR A 49 0.98 -3.75 9.11
N PHE A 50 0.79 -4.78 9.94
CA PHE A 50 -0.23 -4.79 10.99
C PHE A 50 0.41 -4.54 12.37
N HIS A 51 -0.25 -3.67 13.15
CA HIS A 51 0.09 -3.43 14.56
C HIS A 51 -1.15 -3.63 15.42
N PRO A 52 -1.09 -4.48 16.47
CA PRO A 52 -2.27 -4.86 17.25
C PRO A 52 -2.83 -3.74 18.13
N GLY A 53 -2.05 -2.73 18.48
CA GLY A 53 -2.48 -1.69 19.41
C GLY A 53 -3.02 -2.27 20.70
N ASP A 54 -4.17 -1.79 21.14
CA ASP A 54 -4.90 -2.27 22.32
C ASP A 54 -5.92 -3.38 22.00
N MET A 55 -5.95 -3.87 20.77
CA MET A 55 -6.85 -4.91 20.26
C MET A 55 -8.35 -4.55 20.37
N LYS A 56 -8.70 -3.26 20.43
CA LYS A 56 -10.08 -2.78 20.47
C LYS A 56 -10.47 -2.07 19.17
N PRO A 57 -11.73 -2.18 18.73
CA PRO A 57 -12.15 -1.47 17.53
C PRO A 57 -12.11 0.06 17.72
N PRO A 58 -11.97 0.80 16.60
CA PRO A 58 -11.94 0.33 15.22
C PRO A 58 -10.54 -0.11 14.75
N LEU A 59 -10.49 -0.95 13.68
CA LEU A 59 -9.28 -1.13 12.88
C LEU A 59 -9.05 0.13 12.03
N ASN A 60 -7.85 0.69 12.13
CA ASN A 60 -7.46 1.87 11.34
C ASN A 60 -6.56 1.44 10.19
N VAL A 61 -7.01 1.56 8.95
CA VAL A 61 -6.20 1.31 7.75
C VAL A 61 -5.70 2.62 7.19
N TYR A 62 -4.38 2.73 6.98
CA TYR A 62 -3.77 3.91 6.41
C TYR A 62 -3.06 3.57 5.09
N PHE A 63 -3.50 4.19 4.01
CA PHE A 63 -2.89 4.11 2.70
C PHE A 63 -1.79 5.16 2.57
N SER A 64 -0.56 4.73 2.30
CA SER A 64 0.59 5.62 2.15
C SER A 64 0.45 6.52 0.92
N GLY A 65 0.93 7.74 1.01
CA GLY A 65 1.03 8.66 -0.12
C GLY A 65 2.16 8.28 -1.09
N TYR A 66 2.37 9.13 -2.10
CA TYR A 66 3.47 8.99 -3.07
C TYR A 66 4.82 8.90 -2.37
N ARG A 67 5.60 7.89 -2.71
CA ARG A 67 6.94 7.67 -2.15
C ARG A 67 7.88 7.09 -3.20
N THR A 68 9.02 7.73 -3.36
CA THR A 68 10.09 7.23 -4.24
C THR A 68 10.88 6.06 -3.64
N ALA A 69 10.58 5.69 -2.39
CA ALA A 69 11.24 4.61 -1.68
C ALA A 69 10.21 3.66 -1.08
N GLU A 70 10.52 2.37 -1.04
CA GLU A 70 9.71 1.35 -0.39
C GLU A 70 9.59 1.64 1.11
N GLY A 71 8.38 1.64 1.63
CA GLY A 71 8.12 1.90 3.05
C GLY A 71 6.70 2.34 3.31
N PHE A 72 6.43 2.63 4.58
CA PHE A 72 5.11 3.07 5.04
C PHE A 72 5.14 4.52 5.50
N GLU A 73 4.06 5.22 5.27
CA GLU A 73 3.76 6.51 5.86
C GLU A 73 2.85 6.33 7.07
N GLY A 74 2.89 7.27 8.00
CA GLY A 74 1.93 7.31 9.11
C GLY A 74 2.22 6.41 10.32
N TYR A 75 3.30 5.61 10.32
CA TYR A 75 3.58 4.66 11.40
C TYR A 75 3.54 5.28 12.79
N TYR A 76 4.30 6.35 13.03
CA TYR A 76 4.34 6.98 14.35
C TYR A 76 3.05 7.69 14.74
N MET A 77 2.33 8.24 13.76
CA MET A 77 1.02 8.84 13.97
C MET A 77 0.02 7.77 14.44
N MET A 78 -0.06 6.66 13.71
CA MET A 78 -0.98 5.56 14.03
C MET A 78 -0.60 4.88 15.36
N LYS A 79 0.68 4.69 15.63
CA LYS A 79 1.16 4.10 16.89
C LYS A 79 0.77 4.91 18.11
N ARG A 80 0.73 6.26 18.00
CA ARG A 80 0.32 7.14 19.12
C ARG A 80 -1.16 6.97 19.47
N MET A 81 -1.99 6.51 18.55
CA MET A 81 -3.42 6.28 18.80
C MET A 81 -3.67 5.07 19.69
N ASN A 82 -2.68 4.19 19.83
CA ASN A 82 -2.75 2.93 20.59
C ASN A 82 -3.88 1.98 20.16
N ALA A 83 -4.54 2.25 19.04
CA ALA A 83 -5.56 1.39 18.45
C ALA A 83 -4.90 0.41 17.44
N PRO A 84 -5.56 -0.71 17.07
CA PRO A 84 -5.07 -1.56 16.00
C PRO A 84 -5.03 -0.82 14.67
N PHE A 85 -3.94 -1.00 13.92
CA PHE A 85 -3.81 -0.38 12.60
C PHE A 85 -3.12 -1.27 11.58
N LEU A 86 -3.48 -1.05 10.33
CA LEU A 86 -2.89 -1.66 9.14
C LEU A 86 -2.36 -0.55 8.24
N LEU A 87 -1.07 -0.57 7.93
CA LEU A 87 -0.46 0.30 6.94
C LEU A 87 -0.40 -0.42 5.61
N ILE A 88 -0.79 0.24 4.53
CA ILE A 88 -0.69 -0.28 3.17
C ILE A 88 0.16 0.68 2.34
N GLY A 89 1.12 0.15 1.61
CA GLY A 89 1.99 0.91 0.73
C GLY A 89 2.04 0.30 -0.67
N ASP A 90 2.00 1.14 -1.68
CA ASP A 90 2.15 0.76 -3.09
C ASP A 90 3.56 1.10 -3.56
N PRO A 91 4.47 0.12 -3.68
CA PRO A 91 5.85 0.35 -4.07
C PRO A 91 6.09 0.32 -5.58
N ARG A 92 5.03 0.17 -6.38
CA ARG A 92 5.15 0.05 -7.84
C ARG A 92 5.52 1.37 -8.48
N VAL A 93 6.10 1.29 -9.68
CA VAL A 93 6.63 2.43 -10.44
C VAL A 93 7.54 3.33 -9.59
N GLU A 94 7.66 4.60 -9.88
CA GLU A 94 8.56 5.50 -9.12
C GLU A 94 8.00 5.89 -7.76
N GLY A 95 6.70 6.01 -7.61
CA GLY A 95 6.09 6.52 -6.37
C GLY A 95 4.76 5.89 -5.99
N GLY A 96 4.39 4.80 -6.62
CA GLY A 96 3.11 4.12 -6.44
C GLY A 96 2.20 4.25 -7.64
N SER A 97 1.20 3.37 -7.73
CA SER A 97 0.25 3.26 -8.83
C SER A 97 -1.20 3.46 -8.38
N PHE A 98 -1.39 4.35 -7.41
CA PHE A 98 -2.71 4.72 -6.85
C PHE A 98 -3.52 3.54 -6.29
N TYR A 99 -2.87 2.44 -5.96
CA TYR A 99 -3.54 1.23 -5.45
C TYR A 99 -4.50 0.57 -6.45
N ILE A 100 -4.42 0.91 -7.73
CA ILE A 100 -5.15 0.28 -8.84
C ILE A 100 -4.23 -0.74 -9.52
N GLY A 101 -4.79 -1.87 -9.95
CA GLY A 101 -4.02 -2.90 -10.63
C GLY A 101 -4.91 -3.96 -11.24
N SER A 102 -4.40 -5.17 -11.37
CA SER A 102 -5.20 -6.32 -11.76
C SER A 102 -6.32 -6.59 -10.76
N SER A 103 -7.37 -7.28 -11.19
CA SER A 103 -8.46 -7.69 -10.28
C SER A 103 -7.92 -8.51 -9.10
N GLU A 104 -6.85 -9.32 -9.30
CA GLU A 104 -6.20 -10.09 -8.24
C GLU A 104 -5.48 -9.17 -7.24
N TYR A 105 -4.79 -8.13 -7.74
CA TYR A 105 -4.13 -7.14 -6.89
C TYR A 105 -5.12 -6.39 -6.01
N GLU A 106 -6.20 -5.90 -6.60
CA GLU A 106 -7.23 -5.13 -5.88
C GLU A 106 -7.97 -5.99 -4.86
N GLN A 107 -8.34 -7.22 -5.27
CA GLN A 107 -8.92 -8.18 -4.35
C GLN A 107 -7.95 -8.56 -3.23
N GLY A 108 -6.65 -8.61 -3.50
CA GLY A 108 -5.61 -8.84 -2.51
C GLY A 108 -5.61 -7.79 -1.39
N ILE A 109 -5.80 -6.50 -1.72
CA ILE A 109 -5.93 -5.43 -0.72
C ILE A 109 -7.18 -5.64 0.14
N ILE A 110 -8.32 -5.93 -0.49
CA ILE A 110 -9.58 -6.22 0.21
C ILE A 110 -9.40 -7.40 1.16
N ASN A 111 -8.85 -8.50 0.67
CA ASN A 111 -8.64 -9.72 1.45
C ASN A 111 -7.76 -9.48 2.69
N VAL A 112 -6.66 -8.72 2.55
CA VAL A 112 -5.79 -8.38 3.69
C VAL A 112 -6.54 -7.58 4.76
N ILE A 113 -7.43 -6.66 4.36
CA ILE A 113 -8.25 -5.88 5.29
C ILE A 113 -9.26 -6.78 5.98
N ASP A 114 -10.01 -7.59 5.21
CA ASP A 114 -11.03 -8.50 5.74
C ASP A 114 -10.43 -9.57 6.67
N GLU A 115 -9.34 -10.22 6.27
CA GLU A 115 -8.62 -11.16 7.13
C GLU A 115 -8.13 -10.52 8.43
N THR A 116 -7.76 -9.24 8.38
CA THR A 116 -7.35 -8.51 9.58
C THR A 116 -8.53 -8.24 10.50
N LEU A 117 -9.68 -7.84 9.95
CA LEU A 117 -10.93 -7.69 10.71
C LEU A 117 -11.37 -9.02 11.33
N GLU A 118 -11.33 -10.11 10.56
CA GLU A 118 -11.66 -11.45 11.06
C GLU A 118 -10.76 -11.89 12.21
N LYS A 119 -9.44 -11.73 12.07
CA LYS A 119 -8.45 -12.05 13.13
C LYS A 119 -8.69 -11.26 14.41
N LEU A 120 -9.18 -10.03 14.29
CA LEU A 120 -9.54 -9.17 15.44
C LEU A 120 -10.96 -9.43 15.95
N ASN A 121 -11.76 -10.23 15.23
CA ASN A 121 -13.19 -10.39 15.46
C ASN A 121 -13.97 -9.07 15.39
N PHE A 122 -13.58 -8.18 14.47
CA PHE A 122 -14.23 -6.90 14.21
C PHE A 122 -15.20 -7.00 13.03
N LYS A 123 -16.16 -6.07 12.98
CA LYS A 123 -17.12 -5.95 11.88
C LYS A 123 -16.70 -4.87 10.91
N SER A 124 -17.24 -4.89 9.69
CA SER A 124 -16.95 -3.88 8.66
C SER A 124 -17.21 -2.44 9.11
N HIS A 125 -18.25 -2.22 9.92
CA HIS A 125 -18.55 -0.91 10.49
C HIS A 125 -17.61 -0.49 11.65
N GLU A 126 -16.64 -1.31 12.01
CA GLU A 126 -15.55 -1.03 12.95
C GLU A 126 -14.22 -0.81 12.22
N LEU A 127 -14.30 -0.40 10.95
CA LEU A 127 -13.19 -0.09 10.07
C LEU A 127 -13.13 1.41 9.78
N ILE A 128 -11.96 2.00 9.88
CA ILE A 128 -11.68 3.36 9.41
C ILE A 128 -10.60 3.29 8.34
N LEU A 129 -10.87 3.87 7.17
CA LEU A 129 -9.88 4.01 6.10
C LEU A 129 -9.35 5.44 6.09
N SER A 130 -8.06 5.59 5.90
CA SER A 130 -7.43 6.90 5.87
C SER A 130 -6.27 6.97 4.88
N GLY A 131 -5.95 8.19 4.43
CA GLY A 131 -4.82 8.42 3.54
C GLY A 131 -4.63 9.88 3.19
N LEU A 132 -3.41 10.22 2.76
CA LEU A 132 -3.02 11.56 2.33
C LEU A 132 -2.54 11.51 0.88
N SER A 133 -2.91 12.51 0.06
CA SER A 133 -2.49 12.61 -1.35
C SER A 133 -2.86 11.34 -2.12
N MET A 134 -1.90 10.60 -2.72
CA MET A 134 -2.16 9.33 -3.41
C MET A 134 -2.88 8.31 -2.49
N GLY A 135 -2.54 8.27 -1.20
CA GLY A 135 -3.23 7.42 -0.23
C GLY A 135 -4.70 7.77 -0.02
N SER A 136 -5.09 9.02 -0.28
CA SER A 136 -6.51 9.44 -0.23
C SER A 136 -7.33 8.73 -1.30
N PHE A 137 -6.75 8.50 -2.47
CA PHE A 137 -7.41 7.75 -3.54
C PHE A 137 -7.67 6.31 -3.09
N GLY A 138 -6.65 5.61 -2.56
CA GLY A 138 -6.82 4.25 -2.05
C GLY A 138 -7.91 4.16 -0.97
N ALA A 139 -7.90 5.08 0.00
CA ALA A 139 -8.92 5.12 1.05
C ALA A 139 -10.35 5.32 0.50
N LEU A 140 -10.53 6.19 -0.50
CA LEU A 140 -11.82 6.44 -1.13
C LEU A 140 -12.26 5.27 -2.03
N TYR A 141 -11.35 4.74 -2.85
CA TYR A 141 -11.62 3.67 -3.80
C TYR A 141 -12.04 2.36 -3.09
N TYR A 142 -11.27 1.92 -2.10
CA TYR A 142 -11.62 0.74 -1.31
C TYR A 142 -12.74 1.01 -0.30
N GLY A 143 -12.88 2.26 0.14
CA GLY A 143 -13.98 2.65 1.00
C GLY A 143 -15.35 2.51 0.36
N ALA A 144 -15.46 2.71 -0.95
CA ALA A 144 -16.69 2.47 -1.69
C ALA A 144 -17.09 0.98 -1.76
N GLN A 145 -16.14 0.08 -1.55
CA GLN A 145 -16.35 -1.37 -1.62
C GLN A 145 -16.51 -2.02 -0.24
N LEU A 146 -15.77 -1.55 0.76
CA LEU A 146 -15.69 -2.14 2.10
C LEU A 146 -16.73 -1.62 3.10
N ASN A 147 -17.42 -0.52 2.76
CA ASN A 147 -18.42 0.12 3.62
C ASN A 147 -17.93 0.38 5.06
N PRO A 148 -16.81 1.12 5.23
CA PRO A 148 -16.24 1.39 6.56
C PRO A 148 -17.10 2.34 7.39
N GLN A 149 -16.84 2.42 8.70
CA GLN A 149 -17.43 3.39 9.59
C GLN A 149 -17.13 4.84 9.18
N ALA A 150 -15.90 5.10 8.74
CA ALA A 150 -15.48 6.42 8.32
C ALA A 150 -14.31 6.33 7.31
N ILE A 151 -14.21 7.37 6.46
CA ILE A 151 -13.07 7.60 5.58
C ILE A 151 -12.49 8.97 5.90
N ILE A 152 -11.20 9.02 6.25
CA ILE A 152 -10.50 10.23 6.65
C ILE A 152 -9.39 10.51 5.64
N VAL A 153 -9.56 11.53 4.81
CA VAL A 153 -8.61 11.84 3.74
C VAL A 153 -8.10 13.28 3.81
N GLY A 154 -6.83 13.44 3.51
CA GLY A 154 -6.20 14.75 3.35
C GLY A 154 -5.69 14.94 1.91
N LYS A 155 -5.84 16.15 1.35
CA LYS A 155 -5.49 16.46 -0.05
C LYS A 155 -6.07 15.42 -1.03
N PRO A 156 -7.40 15.25 -1.07
CA PRO A 156 -8.02 14.16 -1.79
C PRO A 156 -7.73 14.24 -3.29
N LEU A 157 -7.35 13.11 -3.85
CA LEU A 157 -7.16 12.87 -5.28
C LEU A 157 -8.26 11.92 -5.73
N VAL A 158 -9.19 12.39 -6.56
CA VAL A 158 -10.38 11.63 -6.96
C VAL A 158 -10.46 11.37 -8.46
N ASN A 159 -9.63 12.03 -9.25
CA ASN A 159 -9.63 11.91 -10.72
C ASN A 159 -8.19 11.77 -11.23
N ILE A 160 -7.78 10.52 -11.45
CA ILE A 160 -6.41 10.21 -11.92
C ILE A 160 -6.18 10.75 -13.33
N GLY A 161 -7.17 10.69 -14.22
CA GLY A 161 -7.06 11.20 -15.57
C GLY A 161 -6.76 12.70 -15.60
N THR A 162 -7.49 13.50 -14.85
CA THR A 162 -7.23 14.94 -14.75
C THR A 162 -5.87 15.23 -14.13
N ILE A 163 -5.44 14.42 -13.14
CA ILE A 163 -4.09 14.55 -12.53
C ILE A 163 -3.02 14.28 -13.58
N ALA A 164 -3.16 13.21 -14.37
CA ALA A 164 -2.22 12.87 -15.44
C ALA A 164 -2.09 13.98 -16.48
N GLU A 165 -3.22 14.52 -16.94
CA GLU A 165 -3.24 15.62 -17.90
C GLU A 165 -2.57 16.89 -17.37
N HIS A 166 -2.85 17.27 -16.13
CA HIS A 166 -2.25 18.46 -15.51
C HIS A 166 -0.76 18.29 -15.18
N MET A 167 -0.33 17.10 -14.79
CA MET A 167 1.06 16.83 -14.44
C MET A 167 1.99 16.96 -15.64
N ARG A 168 1.51 16.70 -16.85
CA ARG A 168 2.30 16.87 -18.08
C ARG A 168 2.95 18.26 -18.19
N LEU A 169 2.26 19.30 -17.74
CA LEU A 169 2.69 20.69 -17.87
C LEU A 169 3.32 21.26 -16.59
N LEU A 170 2.84 20.81 -15.42
CA LEU A 170 3.18 21.39 -14.14
C LEU A 170 4.23 20.59 -13.36
N ARG A 171 4.28 19.28 -13.56
CA ARG A 171 5.19 18.35 -12.88
C ARG A 171 5.57 17.19 -13.80
N PRO A 172 6.44 17.43 -14.79
CA PRO A 172 6.79 16.42 -15.77
C PRO A 172 7.45 15.16 -15.17
N GLU A 173 8.09 15.27 -14.01
CA GLU A 173 8.68 14.15 -13.27
C GLU A 173 7.63 13.19 -12.68
N GLU A 174 6.44 13.69 -12.33
CA GLU A 174 5.34 12.85 -11.82
C GLU A 174 4.41 12.38 -12.96
N PHE A 175 4.51 13.01 -14.13
CA PHE A 175 3.69 12.67 -15.30
C PHE A 175 3.91 11.23 -15.78
N GLY A 176 5.17 10.77 -15.77
CA GLY A 176 5.50 9.40 -16.14
C GLY A 176 4.72 8.37 -15.33
N THR A 177 4.69 8.53 -14.00
CA THR A 177 3.93 7.64 -13.10
C THR A 177 2.44 7.66 -13.40
N ALA A 178 1.85 8.86 -13.61
CA ALA A 178 0.43 8.98 -13.93
C ALA A 178 0.09 8.37 -15.29
N LEU A 179 0.96 8.53 -16.29
CA LEU A 179 0.81 7.94 -17.61
C LEU A 179 0.89 6.40 -17.54
N ASP A 180 1.85 5.86 -16.78
CA ASP A 180 2.00 4.41 -16.59
C ASP A 180 0.76 3.79 -15.94
N VAL A 181 0.16 4.49 -14.98
CA VAL A 181 -1.11 4.07 -14.35
C VAL A 181 -2.25 4.01 -15.37
N LEU A 182 -2.38 5.04 -16.21
CA LEU A 182 -3.44 5.09 -17.24
C LEU A 182 -3.25 4.00 -18.30
N VAL A 183 -2.02 3.81 -18.78
CA VAL A 183 -1.70 2.78 -19.78
C VAL A 183 -1.90 1.37 -19.24
N SER A 184 -1.56 1.14 -17.96
CA SER A 184 -1.77 -0.18 -17.33
C SER A 184 -3.25 -0.54 -17.21
N ASN A 185 -4.11 0.46 -17.05
CA ASN A 185 -5.55 0.22 -16.89
C ASN A 185 -6.30 0.12 -18.23
N GLU A 186 -5.79 0.72 -19.32
CA GLU A 186 -6.40 0.59 -20.64
C GLU A 186 -6.17 -0.80 -21.27
N GLY A 187 -5.19 -1.56 -20.80
CA GLY A 187 -4.89 -2.93 -21.27
C GLY A 187 -5.90 -4.00 -20.80
N ASP A 188 -6.78 -3.71 -19.86
CA ASP A 188 -7.72 -4.67 -19.25
C ASP A 188 -9.17 -4.49 -19.76
N THR A 189 -9.36 -3.80 -20.89
CA THR A 189 -10.66 -3.66 -21.57
C THR A 189 -10.88 -4.67 -22.70
N SER A 190 -10.27 -5.85 -22.62
CA SER A 190 -10.47 -6.94 -23.58
C SER A 190 -11.15 -8.16 -22.97
#